data_80e666e5f1453ffe0bdb735ceae6c4ae
#
_entry.id   80e666e5f1453ffe0bdb735ceae6c4ae
#
_cell.length_a   1.000
_cell.length_b   1.000
_cell.length_c   1.000
_cell.angle_alpha   90.00
_cell.angle_beta   90.00
_cell.angle_gamma   90.00
#
_symmetry.space_group_name_H-M   'P 1'
#
loop_
_entity.id
_entity.type
_entity.pdbx_description
1 polymer ?
#
loop_
_entity_poly.entity_id
_entity_poly.type
_entity_poly.pdbx_seq_one_letter_code
_entity_poly.pdbx_strand_id
1 'polypeptide(L)'
;MKLKKKFAGKWIVFLLLAFAPIAGCDGGGGEGSVSPNPSGSGVISGTATKGPVSGATITAWAINANGAKGTRIASAQTDGQGNFSIPMGNHAGPVMLQMSEGTYLDEATGSQMSMHPNDVMTCVIPSMPAGSTVNGIQITPLTSMAQSMAQNMSGGMSEANITQANKAMGQYFGLNDILATRPMDPIVNGSGTSATQGMRNYGMTIAAMSQYAKNIGMPHSSGMVTVMMNDASDSGMDGIMTGQGGMGGGMMGRTQIEMGEGMMDATIMPDYAGTRGLSEAMAQFINSPMNKSGLTVQDMQDLMSKLSASNGQIQ
;
A
#
# COMPACT_ATOMS: atom_id res chain seq x y z
N MET A 1 -27.21 14.42 63.71
CA MET A 1 -27.82 13.10 63.90
C MET A 1 -27.00 12.11 63.10
N LYS A 2 -26.26 11.23 63.78
CA LYS A 2 -25.24 10.31 63.23
C LYS A 2 -25.94 9.04 62.75
N LEU A 3 -25.58 8.55 61.56
CA LEU A 3 -25.72 7.12 61.24
C LEU A 3 -24.49 6.63 60.48
N LYS A 4 -23.70 5.82 61.17
CA LYS A 4 -22.63 4.98 60.63
C LYS A 4 -23.25 3.75 59.98
N LYS A 5 -22.88 3.40 58.74
CA LYS A 5 -23.06 2.04 58.18
C LYS A 5 -21.70 1.40 57.95
N LYS A 6 -21.52 0.27 58.64
CA LYS A 6 -20.40 -0.68 58.49
C LYS A 6 -20.55 -1.46 57.19
N PHE A 7 -19.49 -1.62 56.45
CA PHE A 7 -19.40 -2.62 55.36
C PHE A 7 -18.52 -3.78 55.84
N ALA A 8 -19.12 -4.96 55.83
CA ALA A 8 -18.51 -6.22 56.12
C ALA A 8 -17.79 -6.76 54.88
N GLY A 9 -16.56 -7.20 55.03
CA GLY A 9 -15.77 -7.81 53.96
C GLY A 9 -16.28 -9.22 53.62
N LYS A 10 -16.27 -9.53 52.35
CA LYS A 10 -16.42 -10.87 51.81
C LYS A 10 -15.07 -11.34 51.23
N TRP A 11 -14.53 -12.37 51.83
CA TRP A 11 -13.39 -13.12 51.36
C TRP A 11 -13.82 -13.98 50.16
N ILE A 12 -13.14 -13.85 49.04
CA ILE A 12 -13.29 -14.76 47.89
C ILE A 12 -12.16 -15.76 47.95
N VAL A 13 -12.54 -17.00 48.13
CA VAL A 13 -11.66 -18.18 48.09
C VAL A 13 -11.36 -18.49 46.64
N PHE A 14 -10.07 -18.48 46.26
CA PHE A 14 -9.63 -18.97 44.98
C PHE A 14 -9.58 -20.51 45.00
N LEU A 15 -10.41 -21.13 44.21
CA LEU A 15 -10.40 -22.58 43.97
C LEU A 15 -9.45 -22.86 42.79
N LEU A 16 -8.29 -23.48 43.08
CA LEU A 16 -7.38 -23.99 42.06
C LEU A 16 -7.95 -25.30 41.49
N LEU A 17 -8.40 -25.25 40.24
CA LEU A 17 -8.68 -26.47 39.46
C LEU A 17 -7.42 -26.90 38.73
N ALA A 18 -6.85 -28.03 39.14
CA ALA A 18 -5.81 -28.74 38.43
C ALA A 18 -6.43 -29.48 37.22
N PHE A 19 -6.04 -29.14 36.01
CA PHE A 19 -6.35 -29.92 34.81
C PHE A 19 -5.21 -30.92 34.54
N ALA A 20 -5.55 -32.18 34.55
CA ALA A 20 -4.68 -33.26 34.08
C ALA A 20 -4.72 -33.36 32.56
N PRO A 21 -3.62 -33.72 31.87
CA PRO A 21 -3.62 -33.90 30.43
C PRO A 21 -4.21 -35.26 30.07
N ILE A 22 -5.25 -35.24 29.22
CA ILE A 22 -5.75 -36.45 28.58
C ILE A 22 -4.98 -36.62 27.28
N ALA A 23 -4.15 -37.63 27.21
CA ALA A 23 -3.59 -38.15 25.97
C ALA A 23 -4.70 -38.94 25.25
N GLY A 24 -5.11 -38.49 24.07
CA GLY A 24 -6.04 -39.17 23.16
C GLY A 24 -5.46 -39.12 21.76
N CYS A 25 -4.88 -40.24 21.30
CA CYS A 25 -4.68 -40.53 19.88
C CYS A 25 -6.02 -40.89 19.28
N ASP A 26 -6.36 -40.37 18.10
CA ASP A 26 -6.57 -41.18 16.88
C ASP A 26 -7.17 -40.38 15.75
N GLY A 27 -6.58 -40.44 14.61
CA GLY A 27 -6.98 -40.78 13.27
C GLY A 27 -8.06 -39.98 12.54
N GLY A 28 -7.65 -39.37 11.42
CA GLY A 28 -8.62 -39.00 10.38
C GLY A 28 -8.19 -37.80 9.54
N GLY A 29 -7.64 -38.09 8.36
CA GLY A 29 -7.12 -37.15 7.37
C GLY A 29 -8.05 -36.02 6.95
N GLY A 30 -7.46 -34.89 6.89
CA GLY A 30 -7.89 -33.69 6.21
C GLY A 30 -6.66 -32.89 5.91
N GLU A 31 -6.12 -33.00 4.71
CA GLU A 31 -4.99 -32.19 4.25
C GLU A 31 -5.42 -30.71 4.13
N GLY A 32 -5.56 -30.06 5.25
CA GLY A 32 -5.48 -28.62 5.34
C GLY A 32 -4.01 -28.25 5.22
N SER A 33 -3.58 -27.71 4.10
CA SER A 33 -2.27 -27.12 3.90
C SER A 33 -2.04 -26.03 4.94
N VAL A 34 -1.56 -26.41 6.13
CA VAL A 34 -1.00 -25.50 7.13
C VAL A 34 0.30 -24.99 6.54
N SER A 35 0.29 -23.75 6.03
CA SER A 35 1.51 -23.04 5.69
C SER A 35 2.40 -23.06 6.96
N PRO A 36 3.63 -23.57 6.92
CA PRO A 36 4.46 -23.64 8.12
C PRO A 36 4.69 -22.21 8.63
N ASN A 37 4.35 -22.00 9.89
CA ASN A 37 4.70 -20.73 10.56
C ASN A 37 6.24 -20.65 10.56
N PRO A 38 6.87 -19.63 10.00
CA PRO A 38 8.31 -19.58 9.89
C PRO A 38 8.96 -19.59 11.28
N SER A 39 9.82 -20.59 11.53
CA SER A 39 10.60 -20.65 12.75
C SER A 39 11.69 -19.57 12.71
N GLY A 40 11.61 -18.57 13.59
CA GLY A 40 12.57 -17.47 13.66
C GLY A 40 11.96 -16.22 14.29
N SER A 41 12.75 -15.19 14.51
CA SER A 41 12.36 -13.96 15.18
C SER A 41 12.16 -12.76 14.23
N GLY A 42 12.42 -12.93 12.94
CA GLY A 42 12.28 -11.85 11.95
C GLY A 42 10.84 -11.35 11.83
N VAL A 43 10.65 -10.03 11.77
CA VAL A 43 9.34 -9.38 11.65
C VAL A 43 9.43 -8.20 10.70
N ILE A 44 8.42 -8.02 9.86
CA ILE A 44 8.18 -6.76 9.17
C ILE A 44 6.89 -6.15 9.70
N SER A 45 6.94 -4.88 10.10
CA SER A 45 5.75 -4.13 10.51
C SER A 45 5.63 -2.81 9.74
N GLY A 46 4.40 -2.35 9.58
CA GLY A 46 4.16 -1.13 8.80
C GLY A 46 2.70 -0.76 8.68
N THR A 47 2.38 0.01 7.65
CA THR A 47 1.04 0.51 7.39
C THR A 47 0.67 0.36 5.91
N ALA A 48 -0.55 -0.05 5.62
CA ALA A 48 -1.12 -0.06 4.27
C ALA A 48 -2.05 1.16 4.11
N THR A 49 -1.75 2.02 3.12
CA THR A 49 -2.41 3.32 2.96
C THR A 49 -2.81 3.59 1.52
N LYS A 50 -4.11 3.67 1.32
CA LYS A 50 -4.89 4.29 0.26
C LYS A 50 -6.12 4.88 0.96
N GLY A 51 -5.92 5.92 1.86
CA GLY A 51 -6.58 5.91 3.15
C GLY A 51 -6.11 4.70 3.96
N PRO A 52 -6.11 4.70 5.28
CA PRO A 52 -5.77 3.50 6.06
C PRO A 52 -6.62 2.30 5.63
N VAL A 53 -6.00 1.22 5.15
CA VAL A 53 -6.74 0.05 4.63
C VAL A 53 -6.95 -0.97 5.74
N SER A 54 -8.19 -1.10 6.19
CA SER A 54 -8.62 -2.00 7.28
C SER A 54 -9.00 -3.38 6.75
N GLY A 55 -8.60 -4.43 7.48
CA GLY A 55 -8.99 -5.82 7.17
C GLY A 55 -8.37 -6.39 5.91
N ALA A 56 -7.33 -5.74 5.36
CA ALA A 56 -6.61 -6.22 4.20
C ALA A 56 -5.70 -7.41 4.55
N THR A 57 -5.52 -8.30 3.62
CA THR A 57 -4.55 -9.41 3.72
C THR A 57 -3.20 -8.99 3.16
N ILE A 58 -2.17 -8.96 4.00
CA ILE A 58 -0.78 -8.75 3.60
C ILE A 58 -0.10 -10.09 3.45
N THR A 59 0.44 -10.37 2.27
CA THR A 59 1.23 -11.58 2.01
C THR A 59 2.67 -11.21 1.69
N ALA A 60 3.62 -11.81 2.39
CA ALA A 60 5.05 -11.69 2.13
C ALA A 60 5.53 -12.79 1.20
N TRP A 61 6.31 -12.41 0.19
CA TRP A 61 6.90 -13.28 -0.81
C TRP A 61 8.41 -13.09 -0.85
N ALA A 62 9.15 -14.20 -0.93
CA ALA A 62 10.56 -14.14 -1.26
C ALA A 62 10.73 -13.69 -2.72
N ILE A 63 11.83 -13.02 -3.02
CA ILE A 63 12.24 -12.73 -4.39
C ILE A 63 13.33 -13.71 -4.77
N ASN A 64 13.17 -14.38 -5.90
CA ASN A 64 14.15 -15.34 -6.41
C ASN A 64 15.41 -14.64 -6.94
N ALA A 65 16.48 -15.39 -7.09
CA ALA A 65 17.75 -14.86 -7.61
C ALA A 65 17.65 -14.25 -9.03
N ASN A 66 16.63 -14.62 -9.81
CA ASN A 66 16.34 -14.03 -11.12
C ASN A 66 15.43 -12.77 -11.05
N GLY A 67 15.16 -12.24 -9.86
CA GLY A 67 14.34 -11.07 -9.66
C GLY A 67 12.83 -11.31 -9.77
N ALA A 68 12.37 -12.55 -9.90
CA ALA A 68 10.95 -12.88 -9.95
C ALA A 68 10.37 -13.10 -8.56
N LYS A 69 9.04 -12.87 -8.42
CA LYS A 69 8.30 -13.28 -7.23
C LYS A 69 8.41 -14.78 -7.00
N GLY A 70 8.87 -15.17 -5.83
CA GLY A 70 9.14 -16.56 -5.43
C GLY A 70 8.07 -17.15 -4.51
N THR A 71 8.53 -17.89 -3.51
CA THR A 71 7.65 -18.59 -2.56
C THR A 71 7.03 -17.64 -1.53
N ARG A 72 5.80 -17.98 -1.10
CA ARG A 72 5.15 -17.30 0.01
C ARG A 72 5.91 -17.58 1.32
N ILE A 73 6.17 -16.54 2.09
CA ILE A 73 6.82 -16.64 3.41
C ILE A 73 5.75 -16.70 4.50
N ALA A 74 4.88 -15.68 4.57
CA ALA A 74 3.85 -15.56 5.59
C ALA A 74 2.71 -14.65 5.14
N SER A 75 1.68 -14.52 5.97
CA SER A 75 0.64 -13.50 5.81
C SER A 75 0.15 -12.98 7.16
N ALA A 76 -0.41 -11.77 7.15
CA ALA A 76 -1.07 -11.11 8.27
C ALA A 76 -2.24 -10.28 7.76
N GLN A 77 -3.08 -9.79 8.67
CA GLN A 77 -4.14 -8.83 8.34
C GLN A 77 -3.81 -7.46 8.90
N THR A 78 -4.34 -6.41 8.26
CA THR A 78 -4.28 -5.05 8.78
C THR A 78 -5.35 -4.82 9.83
N ASP A 79 -5.03 -3.98 10.82
CA ASP A 79 -5.99 -3.45 11.79
C ASP A 79 -6.85 -2.31 11.21
N GLY A 80 -7.72 -1.72 12.04
CA GLY A 80 -8.60 -0.61 11.64
C GLY A 80 -7.86 0.67 11.21
N GLN A 81 -6.58 0.81 11.51
CA GLN A 81 -5.70 1.91 11.11
C GLN A 81 -4.75 1.54 9.97
N GLY A 82 -4.93 0.36 9.38
CA GLY A 82 -4.08 -0.15 8.30
C GLY A 82 -2.72 -0.69 8.77
N ASN A 83 -2.47 -0.79 10.09
CA ASN A 83 -1.20 -1.32 10.57
C ASN A 83 -1.17 -2.84 10.42
N PHE A 84 0.02 -3.37 10.13
CA PHE A 84 0.27 -4.81 10.05
C PHE A 84 1.57 -5.20 10.74
N SER A 85 1.67 -6.46 11.11
CA SER A 85 2.90 -7.09 11.59
C SER A 85 2.94 -8.53 11.06
N ILE A 86 3.96 -8.85 10.28
CA ILE A 86 4.08 -10.13 9.58
C ILE A 86 5.35 -10.86 10.01
N PRO A 87 5.25 -12.12 10.50
CA PRO A 87 6.41 -12.90 10.90
C PRO A 87 7.20 -13.37 9.67
N MET A 88 8.49 -13.10 9.64
CA MET A 88 9.38 -13.43 8.52
C MET A 88 10.30 -14.61 8.81
N GLY A 89 10.34 -15.08 10.06
CA GLY A 89 11.23 -16.16 10.47
C GLY A 89 12.70 -15.79 10.26
N ASN A 90 13.44 -16.69 9.64
CA ASN A 90 14.84 -16.50 9.27
C ASN A 90 15.03 -16.12 7.79
N HIS A 91 14.00 -15.54 7.15
CA HIS A 91 14.16 -15.07 5.77
C HIS A 91 15.30 -14.05 5.67
N ALA A 92 16.09 -14.17 4.59
CA ALA A 92 17.13 -13.19 4.22
C ALA A 92 17.01 -12.84 2.74
N GLY A 93 17.35 -11.62 2.39
CA GLY A 93 17.30 -11.11 1.03
C GLY A 93 16.09 -10.23 0.73
N PRO A 94 15.80 -9.98 -0.56
CA PRO A 94 14.69 -9.13 -0.96
C PRO A 94 13.32 -9.74 -0.65
N VAL A 95 12.36 -8.87 -0.31
CA VAL A 95 10.98 -9.26 0.05
C VAL A 95 9.99 -8.42 -0.72
N MET A 96 8.95 -9.04 -1.26
CA MET A 96 7.76 -8.37 -1.76
C MET A 96 6.61 -8.56 -0.77
N LEU A 97 6.03 -7.46 -0.32
CA LEU A 97 4.75 -7.44 0.38
C LEU A 97 3.65 -7.13 -0.63
N GLN A 98 2.59 -7.92 -0.61
CA GLN A 98 1.41 -7.74 -1.44
C GLN A 98 0.19 -7.62 -0.54
N MET A 99 -0.54 -6.55 -0.69
CA MET A 99 -1.83 -6.31 -0.04
C MET A 99 -2.96 -6.59 -1.03
N SER A 100 -3.98 -7.27 -0.56
CA SER A 100 -5.24 -7.52 -1.26
C SER A 100 -6.41 -7.37 -0.31
N GLU A 101 -7.58 -7.13 -0.87
CA GLU A 101 -8.83 -6.98 -0.11
C GLU A 101 -8.82 -5.76 0.84
N GLY A 102 -9.75 -5.74 1.79
CA GLY A 102 -9.85 -4.67 2.78
C GLY A 102 -10.73 -3.50 2.35
N THR A 103 -10.93 -2.59 3.27
CA THR A 103 -11.73 -1.36 3.09
C THR A 103 -10.94 -0.14 3.50
N TYR A 104 -11.16 0.97 2.82
CA TYR A 104 -10.51 2.25 3.08
C TYR A 104 -11.51 3.40 2.98
N LEU A 105 -11.18 4.53 3.58
CA LEU A 105 -11.92 5.77 3.40
C LEU A 105 -11.28 6.53 2.23
N ASP A 106 -12.05 6.70 1.16
CA ASP A 106 -11.56 7.36 -0.05
C ASP A 106 -11.38 8.86 0.19
N GLU A 107 -10.22 9.39 -0.14
CA GLU A 107 -9.84 10.77 0.17
C GLU A 107 -10.69 11.79 -0.59
N ALA A 108 -11.06 11.50 -1.84
CA ALA A 108 -11.78 12.45 -2.69
C ALA A 108 -13.28 12.51 -2.44
N THR A 109 -13.86 11.44 -1.88
CA THR A 109 -15.30 11.33 -1.65
C THR A 109 -15.68 11.30 -0.19
N GLY A 110 -14.75 10.91 0.70
CA GLY A 110 -15.04 10.64 2.11
C GLY A 110 -15.91 9.40 2.33
N SER A 111 -16.09 8.58 1.32
CA SER A 111 -16.89 7.36 1.38
C SER A 111 -16.01 6.16 1.70
N GLN A 112 -16.55 5.22 2.49
CA GLN A 112 -15.91 3.94 2.67
C GLN A 112 -16.02 3.12 1.39
N MET A 113 -14.89 2.64 0.88
CA MET A 113 -14.79 1.81 -0.30
C MET A 113 -14.08 0.50 0.02
N SER A 114 -14.44 -0.57 -0.68
CA SER A 114 -13.66 -1.81 -0.68
C SER A 114 -12.61 -1.75 -1.79
N MET A 115 -11.45 -2.36 -1.54
CA MET A 115 -10.53 -2.68 -2.63
C MET A 115 -11.25 -3.56 -3.65
N HIS A 116 -11.10 -3.24 -4.94
CA HIS A 116 -11.65 -4.12 -5.97
C HIS A 116 -10.93 -5.49 -5.93
N PRO A 117 -11.60 -6.63 -6.15
CA PRO A 117 -11.00 -7.96 -6.00
C PRO A 117 -9.73 -8.20 -6.82
N ASN A 118 -9.58 -7.50 -7.94
CA ASN A 118 -8.40 -7.61 -8.81
C ASN A 118 -7.31 -6.58 -8.49
N ASP A 119 -7.60 -5.59 -7.63
CA ASP A 119 -6.63 -4.57 -7.27
C ASP A 119 -5.73 -5.09 -6.15
N VAL A 120 -4.44 -4.81 -6.30
CA VAL A 120 -3.43 -5.10 -5.29
C VAL A 120 -2.56 -3.87 -5.08
N MET A 121 -2.08 -3.69 -3.85
CA MET A 121 -0.97 -2.79 -3.60
C MET A 121 0.24 -3.58 -3.16
N THR A 122 1.42 -3.10 -3.52
CA THR A 122 2.67 -3.80 -3.28
C THR A 122 3.75 -2.89 -2.71
N CYS A 123 4.72 -3.52 -2.08
CA CYS A 123 5.94 -2.88 -1.63
C CYS A 123 7.08 -3.88 -1.77
N VAL A 124 8.23 -3.44 -2.26
CA VAL A 124 9.43 -4.27 -2.33
C VAL A 124 10.55 -3.69 -1.47
N ILE A 125 11.06 -4.54 -0.59
CA ILE A 125 12.17 -4.23 0.33
C ILE A 125 13.43 -4.83 -0.27
N PRO A 126 14.49 -4.05 -0.51
CA PRO A 126 15.66 -4.52 -1.26
C PRO A 126 16.45 -5.60 -0.51
N SER A 127 16.48 -5.54 0.81
CA SER A 127 17.21 -6.51 1.61
C SER A 127 16.65 -6.59 3.03
N MET A 128 16.62 -7.79 3.55
CA MET A 128 16.28 -8.09 4.95
C MET A 128 17.29 -9.09 5.49
N PRO A 129 18.07 -8.77 6.55
CA PRO A 129 18.92 -9.76 7.22
C PRO A 129 18.10 -10.84 7.90
N ALA A 130 18.60 -12.08 7.94
CA ALA A 130 17.93 -13.19 8.61
C ALA A 130 17.59 -12.88 10.07
N GLY A 131 16.36 -13.17 10.48
CA GLY A 131 15.89 -12.95 11.85
C GLY A 131 15.78 -11.49 12.29
N SER A 132 15.97 -10.52 11.39
CA SER A 132 15.91 -9.08 11.72
C SER A 132 14.48 -8.57 11.80
N THR A 133 14.30 -7.44 12.51
CA THR A 133 13.05 -6.69 12.54
C THR A 133 13.17 -5.44 11.68
N VAL A 134 12.22 -5.25 10.76
CA VAL A 134 12.09 -4.07 9.91
C VAL A 134 10.76 -3.40 10.23
N ASN A 135 10.79 -2.14 10.67
CA ASN A 135 9.60 -1.42 11.12
C ASN A 135 9.30 -0.23 10.22
N GLY A 136 8.03 0.20 10.23
CA GLY A 136 7.59 1.44 9.58
C GLY A 136 7.44 1.35 8.07
N ILE A 137 7.38 0.13 7.51
CA ILE A 137 7.22 -0.09 6.08
C ILE A 137 5.85 0.38 5.60
N GLN A 138 5.84 1.10 4.49
CA GLN A 138 4.62 1.60 3.87
C GLN A 138 4.25 0.74 2.65
N ILE A 139 2.98 0.29 2.58
CA ILE A 139 2.37 -0.28 1.38
C ILE A 139 1.39 0.75 0.83
N THR A 140 1.70 1.34 -0.32
CA THR A 140 0.98 2.48 -0.88
C THR A 140 0.94 2.42 -2.40
N PRO A 141 0.16 3.29 -3.07
CA PRO A 141 0.26 3.44 -4.52
C PRO A 141 1.69 3.68 -5.03
N LEU A 142 2.48 4.54 -4.36
CA LEU A 142 3.83 4.86 -4.81
C LEU A 142 4.80 3.67 -4.68
N THR A 143 4.70 2.90 -3.59
CA THR A 143 5.52 1.68 -3.45
C THR A 143 5.11 0.60 -4.46
N SER A 144 3.81 0.59 -4.87
CA SER A 144 3.30 -0.31 -5.89
C SER A 144 3.86 0.04 -7.28
N MET A 145 3.90 1.33 -7.60
CA MET A 145 4.52 1.83 -8.84
C MET A 145 6.02 1.53 -8.88
N ALA A 146 6.75 1.74 -7.78
CA ALA A 146 8.18 1.40 -7.68
C ALA A 146 8.41 -0.12 -7.85
N GLN A 147 7.54 -0.97 -7.31
CA GLN A 147 7.60 -2.41 -7.52
C GLN A 147 7.41 -2.77 -8.99
N SER A 148 6.41 -2.17 -9.66
CA SER A 148 6.15 -2.40 -11.09
C SER A 148 7.36 -1.99 -11.93
N MET A 149 7.94 -0.83 -11.66
CA MET A 149 9.17 -0.36 -12.30
C MET A 149 10.33 -1.35 -12.11
N ALA A 150 10.63 -1.74 -10.85
CA ALA A 150 11.73 -2.67 -10.56
C ALA A 150 11.55 -4.03 -11.25
N GLN A 151 10.33 -4.53 -11.31
CA GLN A 151 10.00 -5.81 -11.94
C GLN A 151 10.30 -5.82 -13.45
N ASN A 152 10.14 -4.68 -14.12
CA ASN A 152 10.33 -4.54 -15.56
C ASN A 152 11.77 -4.13 -15.95
N MET A 153 12.63 -3.78 -14.98
CA MET A 153 14.06 -3.57 -15.24
C MET A 153 14.76 -4.89 -15.59
N SER A 154 15.85 -4.79 -16.35
CA SER A 154 16.69 -5.97 -16.65
C SER A 154 17.19 -6.63 -15.36
N GLY A 155 16.90 -7.91 -15.17
CA GLY A 155 17.19 -8.65 -13.93
C GLY A 155 16.07 -8.59 -12.89
N GLY A 156 14.91 -8.02 -13.23
CA GLY A 156 13.71 -8.02 -12.39
C GLY A 156 13.93 -7.32 -11.04
N MET A 157 13.23 -7.77 -10.00
CA MET A 157 13.32 -7.23 -8.63
C MET A 157 14.61 -7.65 -7.91
N SER A 158 15.78 -7.41 -8.52
CA SER A 158 17.06 -7.52 -7.81
C SER A 158 17.18 -6.43 -6.74
N GLU A 159 18.04 -6.62 -5.73
CA GLU A 159 18.29 -5.63 -4.67
C GLU A 159 18.66 -4.25 -5.26
N ALA A 160 19.49 -4.21 -6.29
CA ALA A 160 19.89 -2.99 -6.96
C ALA A 160 18.70 -2.30 -7.67
N ASN A 161 17.91 -3.06 -8.43
CA ASN A 161 16.76 -2.52 -9.16
C ASN A 161 15.67 -2.03 -8.19
N ILE A 162 15.40 -2.77 -7.10
CA ILE A 162 14.47 -2.34 -6.05
C ILE A 162 14.92 -1.02 -5.43
N THR A 163 16.20 -0.92 -5.08
CA THR A 163 16.78 0.29 -4.50
C THR A 163 16.67 1.47 -5.46
N GLN A 164 16.99 1.25 -6.74
CA GLN A 164 16.90 2.28 -7.77
C GLN A 164 15.45 2.73 -8.00
N ALA A 165 14.51 1.80 -8.14
CA ALA A 165 13.10 2.12 -8.38
C ALA A 165 12.47 2.87 -7.21
N ASN A 166 12.70 2.42 -5.96
CA ASN A 166 12.23 3.11 -4.76
C ASN A 166 12.79 4.55 -4.67
N LYS A 167 14.07 4.72 -4.96
CA LYS A 167 14.73 6.04 -4.97
C LYS A 167 14.17 6.95 -6.07
N ALA A 168 14.05 6.45 -7.30
CA ALA A 168 13.57 7.21 -8.44
C ALA A 168 12.11 7.65 -8.22
N MET A 169 11.25 6.75 -7.76
CA MET A 169 9.87 7.07 -7.41
C MET A 169 9.78 8.10 -6.28
N GLY A 170 10.60 7.94 -5.23
CA GLY A 170 10.68 8.92 -4.15
C GLY A 170 11.10 10.29 -4.67
N GLN A 171 12.16 10.35 -5.45
CA GLN A 171 12.63 11.60 -6.03
C GLN A 171 11.57 12.25 -6.91
N TYR A 172 10.85 11.46 -7.73
CA TYR A 172 9.82 11.96 -8.61
C TYR A 172 8.70 12.71 -7.85
N PHE A 173 8.27 12.17 -6.71
CA PHE A 173 7.25 12.78 -5.85
C PHE A 173 7.79 13.63 -4.70
N GLY A 174 9.07 13.96 -4.69
CA GLY A 174 9.68 14.81 -3.67
C GLY A 174 9.74 14.18 -2.28
N LEU A 175 10.02 12.86 -2.24
CA LEU A 175 10.24 12.09 -1.01
C LEU A 175 11.67 11.56 -0.96
N ASN A 176 12.24 11.49 0.23
CA ASN A 176 13.56 10.89 0.44
C ASN A 176 13.49 9.35 0.48
N ASP A 177 12.43 8.82 1.06
CA ASP A 177 12.24 7.38 1.26
C ASP A 177 10.75 7.04 1.23
N ILE A 178 10.32 6.32 0.19
CA ILE A 178 8.91 5.91 0.05
C ILE A 178 8.55 4.71 0.92
N LEU A 179 9.57 3.95 1.39
CA LEU A 179 9.33 2.79 2.26
C LEU A 179 9.11 3.21 3.71
N ALA A 180 9.82 4.23 4.20
CA ALA A 180 9.80 4.63 5.60
C ALA A 180 8.99 5.91 5.87
N THR A 181 8.74 6.75 4.86
CA THR A 181 7.94 7.97 5.05
C THR A 181 6.46 7.62 5.18
N ARG A 182 5.87 7.85 6.35
CA ARG A 182 4.42 7.66 6.53
C ARG A 182 3.65 8.77 5.80
N PRO A 183 2.69 8.46 4.92
CA PRO A 183 1.83 9.47 4.31
C PRO A 183 1.03 10.25 5.38
N MET A 184 0.93 11.56 5.23
CA MET A 184 -0.03 12.37 5.98
C MET A 184 -1.45 12.00 5.51
N ASP A 185 -2.40 11.86 6.45
CA ASP A 185 -3.80 11.66 6.10
C ASP A 185 -4.49 13.01 5.86
N PRO A 186 -4.82 13.37 4.60
CA PRO A 186 -5.32 14.71 4.28
C PRO A 186 -6.77 14.96 4.69
N ILE A 187 -7.53 13.92 5.08
CA ILE A 187 -8.92 14.07 5.54
C ILE A 187 -9.01 14.19 7.07
N VAL A 188 -7.88 14.14 7.77
CA VAL A 188 -7.79 14.40 9.22
C VAL A 188 -7.53 15.88 9.47
N ASN A 189 -8.33 16.49 10.37
CA ASN A 189 -8.21 17.90 10.68
C ASN A 189 -6.80 18.28 11.18
N GLY A 190 -6.20 19.27 10.49
CA GLY A 190 -4.91 19.84 10.87
C GLY A 190 -3.71 18.92 10.71
N SER A 191 -3.87 17.76 10.07
CA SER A 191 -2.79 16.77 9.88
C SER A 191 -1.57 17.34 9.16
N GLY A 192 -1.76 18.33 8.30
CA GLY A 192 -0.68 19.01 7.59
C GLY A 192 0.21 19.89 8.48
N THR A 193 -0.30 20.36 9.62
CA THR A 193 0.43 21.35 10.45
C THR A 193 1.74 20.80 11.02
N SER A 194 1.73 19.55 11.49
CA SER A 194 2.90 18.88 12.08
C SER A 194 3.64 17.96 11.10
N ALA A 195 3.09 17.75 9.88
CA ALA A 195 3.69 16.89 8.89
C ALA A 195 4.92 17.52 8.25
N THR A 196 5.96 16.72 8.00
CA THR A 196 7.10 17.14 7.17
C THR A 196 6.67 17.30 5.71
N GLN A 197 7.45 18.02 4.91
CA GLN A 197 7.12 18.19 3.49
C GLN A 197 7.00 16.84 2.75
N GLY A 198 7.88 15.88 3.05
CA GLY A 198 7.76 14.53 2.48
C GLY A 198 6.45 13.84 2.85
N MET A 199 6.00 13.91 4.11
CA MET A 199 4.71 13.35 4.53
C MET A 199 3.54 14.05 3.83
N ARG A 200 3.60 15.39 3.64
CA ARG A 200 2.61 16.18 2.91
C ARG A 200 2.57 15.78 1.43
N ASN A 201 3.73 15.72 0.79
CA ASN A 201 3.86 15.29 -0.61
C ASN A 201 3.24 13.91 -0.81
N TYR A 202 3.54 12.97 0.09
CA TYR A 202 3.04 11.61 0.01
C TYR A 202 1.51 11.58 0.12
N GLY A 203 0.96 12.12 1.20
CA GLY A 203 -0.48 12.10 1.45
C GLY A 203 -1.28 12.82 0.38
N MET A 204 -0.79 13.99 -0.06
CA MET A 204 -1.44 14.75 -1.15
C MET A 204 -1.36 14.06 -2.50
N THR A 205 -0.29 13.32 -2.79
CA THR A 205 -0.20 12.52 -4.02
C THR A 205 -1.25 11.41 -4.01
N ILE A 206 -1.41 10.68 -2.91
CA ILE A 206 -2.44 9.63 -2.78
C ILE A 206 -3.85 10.23 -2.93
N ALA A 207 -4.12 11.37 -2.29
CA ALA A 207 -5.40 12.07 -2.42
C ALA A 207 -5.65 12.59 -3.85
N ALA A 208 -4.61 13.04 -4.53
CA ALA A 208 -4.69 13.45 -5.94
C ALA A 208 -5.06 12.27 -6.85
N MET A 209 -4.52 11.07 -6.57
CA MET A 209 -4.90 9.84 -7.29
C MET A 209 -6.39 9.53 -7.09
N SER A 210 -6.92 9.68 -5.88
CA SER A 210 -8.35 9.51 -5.59
C SER A 210 -9.20 10.54 -6.29
N GLN A 211 -8.77 11.81 -6.26
CA GLN A 211 -9.46 12.88 -6.97
C GLN A 211 -9.46 12.67 -8.48
N TYR A 212 -8.35 12.18 -9.02
CA TYR A 212 -8.24 11.85 -10.42
C TYR A 212 -9.19 10.73 -10.82
N ALA A 213 -9.21 9.62 -10.05
CA ALA A 213 -10.15 8.52 -10.24
C ALA A 213 -11.61 9.00 -10.23
N LYS A 214 -11.96 9.89 -9.29
CA LYS A 214 -13.28 10.53 -9.21
C LYS A 214 -13.60 11.36 -10.47
N ASN A 215 -12.63 12.15 -10.96
CA ASN A 215 -12.81 13.00 -12.13
C ASN A 215 -13.15 12.22 -13.39
N ILE A 216 -12.57 11.04 -13.54
CA ILE A 216 -12.82 10.16 -14.71
C ILE A 216 -13.93 9.14 -14.46
N GLY A 217 -14.62 9.21 -13.31
CA GLY A 217 -15.78 8.39 -12.99
C GLY A 217 -15.49 6.95 -12.63
N MET A 218 -14.29 6.65 -12.13
CA MET A 218 -13.95 5.29 -11.65
C MET A 218 -14.80 4.90 -10.44
N PRO A 219 -15.40 3.70 -10.43
CA PRO A 219 -16.22 3.25 -9.31
C PRO A 219 -15.40 2.97 -8.03
N HIS A 220 -14.14 2.59 -8.18
CA HIS A 220 -13.19 2.35 -7.11
C HIS A 220 -11.88 3.07 -7.39
N SER A 221 -11.46 3.97 -6.50
CA SER A 221 -10.19 4.69 -6.69
C SER A 221 -8.95 3.78 -6.53
N SER A 222 -9.12 2.56 -5.99
CA SER A 222 -8.07 1.53 -6.01
C SER A 222 -7.64 1.13 -7.43
N GLY A 223 -8.56 1.17 -8.40
CA GLY A 223 -8.24 0.92 -9.80
C GLY A 223 -7.22 1.91 -10.39
N MET A 224 -7.18 3.16 -9.87
CA MET A 224 -6.16 4.14 -10.27
C MET A 224 -4.74 3.67 -9.91
N VAL A 225 -4.58 2.92 -8.81
CA VAL A 225 -3.28 2.35 -8.43
C VAL A 225 -2.80 1.37 -9.51
N THR A 226 -3.69 0.48 -9.96
CA THR A 226 -3.39 -0.50 -11.02
C THR A 226 -3.00 0.19 -12.32
N VAL A 227 -3.73 1.25 -12.71
CA VAL A 227 -3.42 2.04 -13.91
C VAL A 227 -2.05 2.68 -13.81
N MET A 228 -1.75 3.34 -12.69
CA MET A 228 -0.46 4.01 -12.48
C MET A 228 0.71 3.02 -12.33
N MET A 229 0.48 1.83 -11.80
CA MET A 229 1.49 0.76 -11.80
C MET A 229 1.86 0.33 -13.22
N ASN A 230 0.86 0.23 -14.10
CA ASN A 230 1.09 -0.13 -15.50
C ASN A 230 1.85 0.97 -16.24
N ASP A 231 1.49 2.24 -16.00
CA ASP A 231 2.19 3.40 -16.55
C ASP A 231 3.66 3.44 -16.09
N ALA A 232 3.90 3.32 -14.78
CA ALA A 232 5.24 3.32 -14.21
C ALA A 232 6.10 2.10 -14.60
N SER A 233 5.52 1.07 -15.21
CA SER A 233 6.22 -0.18 -15.54
C SER A 233 7.35 0.00 -16.55
N ASP A 234 7.27 1.00 -17.42
CA ASP A 234 8.32 1.34 -18.40
C ASP A 234 9.21 2.52 -17.97
N SER A 235 9.13 2.90 -16.68
CA SER A 235 9.84 4.04 -16.10
C SER A 235 9.32 5.40 -16.59
N GLY A 236 8.09 5.42 -17.08
CA GLY A 236 7.34 6.62 -17.47
C GLY A 236 6.16 6.87 -16.54
N MET A 237 5.69 8.09 -16.53
CA MET A 237 4.42 8.56 -15.98
C MET A 237 3.80 9.52 -17.01
N ASP A 238 3.79 9.05 -18.26
CA ASP A 238 3.39 9.89 -19.40
C ASP A 238 1.93 9.64 -19.82
N GLY A 239 1.25 8.74 -19.14
CA GLY A 239 -0.12 8.35 -19.46
C GLY A 239 -0.21 7.35 -20.61
N ILE A 240 0.91 6.89 -21.13
CA ILE A 240 0.99 5.90 -22.21
C ILE A 240 1.39 4.56 -21.59
N MET A 241 0.45 3.65 -21.45
CA MET A 241 0.76 2.29 -21.06
C MET A 241 1.40 1.56 -22.23
N THR A 242 2.69 1.76 -22.44
CA THR A 242 3.47 0.94 -23.35
C THR A 242 3.67 -0.42 -22.70
N GLY A 243 2.66 -1.26 -22.77
CA GLY A 243 2.88 -2.69 -22.56
C GLY A 243 3.97 -3.12 -23.51
N GLN A 244 5.12 -3.52 -23.00
CA GLN A 244 6.24 -3.98 -23.79
C GLN A 244 5.79 -5.09 -24.73
N GLY A 245 5.59 -4.74 -25.97
CA GLY A 245 5.56 -5.67 -27.08
C GLY A 245 6.94 -6.24 -27.30
N GLY A 246 7.44 -7.02 -26.35
CA GLY A 246 8.47 -8.02 -26.64
C GLY A 246 7.86 -8.97 -27.64
N MET A 247 8.50 -9.12 -28.83
CA MET A 247 8.13 -10.05 -29.89
C MET A 247 7.70 -11.41 -29.32
N GLY A 248 6.40 -11.68 -29.33
CA GLY A 248 5.81 -12.91 -28.80
C GLY A 248 4.34 -12.66 -28.54
N GLY A 249 3.52 -12.62 -29.59
CA GLY A 249 2.09 -12.37 -29.52
C GLY A 249 1.40 -13.22 -28.47
N GLY A 250 0.93 -12.58 -27.43
CA GLY A 250 0.02 -13.09 -26.45
C GLY A 250 -0.82 -11.92 -25.97
N MET A 251 -2.08 -11.88 -26.39
CA MET A 251 -3.11 -11.07 -25.77
C MET A 251 -3.18 -11.44 -24.29
N MET A 252 -2.42 -10.77 -23.41
CA MET A 252 -2.64 -10.84 -21.98
C MET A 252 -2.57 -9.44 -21.40
N GLY A 253 -3.71 -9.01 -20.88
CA GLY A 253 -3.80 -7.94 -19.93
C GLY A 253 -4.26 -6.59 -20.48
N ARG A 254 -5.32 -6.57 -21.29
CA ARG A 254 -6.20 -5.40 -21.27
C ARG A 254 -6.85 -5.38 -19.89
N THR A 255 -6.33 -4.60 -19.00
CA THR A 255 -7.05 -4.28 -17.77
C THR A 255 -8.23 -3.40 -18.19
N GLN A 256 -9.41 -4.04 -18.33
CA GLN A 256 -10.64 -3.30 -18.50
C GLN A 256 -10.89 -2.59 -17.16
N ILE A 257 -10.73 -1.27 -17.17
CA ILE A 257 -11.31 -0.46 -16.11
C ILE A 257 -12.82 -0.56 -16.35
N GLU A 258 -13.54 -1.22 -15.45
CA GLU A 258 -15.00 -1.20 -15.46
C GLU A 258 -15.44 0.23 -15.13
N MET A 259 -15.57 1.04 -16.16
CA MET A 259 -16.29 2.31 -16.10
C MET A 259 -17.77 2.01 -16.25
N GLY A 260 -18.60 2.53 -15.35
CA GLY A 260 -20.05 2.40 -15.44
C GLY A 260 -20.56 2.80 -16.81
N GLU A 261 -21.41 1.95 -17.39
CA GLU A 261 -22.12 2.05 -18.68
C GLU A 261 -21.51 3.01 -19.73
N GLY A 262 -20.32 2.64 -20.22
CA GLY A 262 -19.58 3.32 -21.27
C GLY A 262 -18.15 2.83 -21.24
N MET A 263 -17.89 1.65 -21.85
CA MET A 263 -16.55 1.12 -22.00
C MET A 263 -15.68 2.14 -22.74
N MET A 264 -14.84 2.89 -22.00
CA MET A 264 -13.62 3.43 -22.60
C MET A 264 -12.59 2.31 -22.66
N ASP A 265 -11.93 2.15 -23.79
CA ASP A 265 -10.80 1.24 -23.96
C ASP A 265 -9.66 1.75 -23.08
N ALA A 266 -9.49 1.11 -21.89
CA ALA A 266 -8.57 1.54 -20.84
C ALA A 266 -7.10 1.21 -21.15
N THR A 267 -6.74 1.14 -22.41
CA THR A 267 -5.35 1.04 -22.84
C THR A 267 -4.65 2.40 -22.90
N ILE A 268 -5.40 3.49 -22.78
CA ILE A 268 -4.85 4.85 -22.86
C ILE A 268 -5.42 5.63 -21.68
N MET A 269 -4.57 5.99 -20.72
CA MET A 269 -4.92 7.08 -19.82
C MET A 269 -5.20 8.31 -20.71
N PRO A 270 -6.23 9.14 -20.43
CA PRO A 270 -6.38 10.40 -21.16
C PRO A 270 -5.06 11.15 -21.16
N ASP A 271 -4.71 11.86 -22.24
CA ASP A 271 -3.44 12.58 -22.46
C ASP A 271 -2.95 13.50 -21.31
N TYR A 272 -3.65 13.54 -20.22
CA TYR A 272 -3.39 14.36 -19.02
C TYR A 272 -3.12 13.53 -17.75
N ALA A 273 -3.10 12.21 -17.87
CA ALA A 273 -3.15 11.35 -16.70
C ALA A 273 -1.81 11.18 -15.99
N GLY A 274 -0.70 11.28 -16.71
CA GLY A 274 0.60 11.11 -16.08
C GLY A 274 0.82 12.13 -14.98
N THR A 275 1.58 13.14 -15.26
CA THR A 275 2.03 14.09 -14.24
C THR A 275 1.16 15.34 -14.16
N ARG A 276 0.71 15.84 -15.31
CA ARG A 276 -0.08 17.07 -15.38
C ARG A 276 -1.48 16.87 -14.79
N GLY A 277 -2.17 15.80 -15.18
CA GLY A 277 -3.49 15.47 -14.65
C GLY A 277 -3.46 15.22 -13.15
N LEU A 278 -2.39 14.63 -12.63
CA LEU A 278 -2.20 14.43 -11.20
C LEU A 278 -2.00 15.77 -10.46
N SER A 279 -1.24 16.71 -11.03
CA SER A 279 -1.08 18.06 -10.48
C SER A 279 -2.40 18.82 -10.44
N GLU A 280 -3.20 18.76 -11.50
CA GLU A 280 -4.52 19.39 -11.56
C GLU A 280 -5.50 18.76 -10.56
N ALA A 281 -5.52 17.43 -10.44
CA ALA A 281 -6.32 16.71 -9.46
C ALA A 281 -5.90 17.04 -8.02
N MET A 282 -4.60 17.23 -7.76
CA MET A 282 -4.09 17.70 -6.46
C MET A 282 -4.63 19.08 -6.11
N ALA A 283 -4.61 20.03 -7.04
CA ALA A 283 -5.18 21.36 -6.83
C ALA A 283 -6.69 21.30 -6.55
N GLN A 284 -7.42 20.47 -7.26
CA GLN A 284 -8.85 20.26 -7.04
C GLN A 284 -9.14 19.66 -5.66
N PHE A 285 -8.37 18.63 -5.25
CA PHE A 285 -8.51 18.04 -3.93
C PHE A 285 -8.21 19.05 -2.82
N ILE A 286 -7.13 19.81 -2.93
CA ILE A 286 -6.76 20.84 -1.93
C ILE A 286 -7.89 21.83 -1.71
N ASN A 287 -8.58 22.26 -2.79
CA ASN A 287 -9.69 23.21 -2.73
C ASN A 287 -11.05 22.54 -2.40
N SER A 288 -11.10 21.23 -2.24
CA SER A 288 -12.32 20.51 -1.92
C SER A 288 -12.64 20.54 -0.42
N PRO A 289 -13.91 20.34 -0.03
CA PRO A 289 -14.28 20.21 1.39
C PRO A 289 -13.71 18.95 2.05
N MET A 290 -13.16 18.03 1.27
CA MET A 290 -12.54 16.81 1.79
C MET A 290 -11.14 17.06 2.35
N ASN A 291 -10.43 18.06 1.87
CA ASN A 291 -9.16 18.46 2.46
C ASN A 291 -9.37 19.05 3.86
N LYS A 292 -9.00 18.30 4.88
CA LYS A 292 -9.04 18.71 6.29
C LYS A 292 -7.64 18.99 6.85
N SER A 293 -6.60 18.75 6.07
CA SER A 293 -5.22 18.88 6.53
C SER A 293 -4.80 20.30 6.92
N GLY A 294 -5.51 21.31 6.41
CA GLY A 294 -5.13 22.72 6.54
C GLY A 294 -4.08 23.15 5.52
N LEU A 295 -3.65 22.27 4.61
CA LEU A 295 -2.72 22.63 3.54
C LEU A 295 -3.45 23.36 2.41
N THR A 296 -2.72 24.30 1.80
CA THR A 296 -3.15 25.13 0.67
C THR A 296 -2.38 24.76 -0.60
N VAL A 297 -2.80 25.28 -1.74
CA VAL A 297 -2.06 25.13 -3.00
C VAL A 297 -0.63 25.66 -2.87
N GLN A 298 -0.42 26.74 -2.09
CA GLN A 298 0.91 27.30 -1.88
C GLN A 298 1.85 26.34 -1.16
N ASP A 299 1.34 25.54 -0.19
CA ASP A 299 2.14 24.55 0.54
C ASP A 299 2.60 23.38 -0.34
N MET A 300 1.92 23.15 -1.47
CA MET A 300 2.18 22.07 -2.41
C MET A 300 2.72 22.56 -3.76
N GLN A 301 3.00 23.87 -3.87
CA GLN A 301 3.37 24.53 -5.13
C GLN A 301 4.58 23.88 -5.82
N ASP A 302 5.62 23.54 -5.05
CA ASP A 302 6.85 22.95 -5.58
C ASP A 302 6.58 21.58 -6.24
N LEU A 303 5.82 20.70 -5.54
CA LEU A 303 5.46 19.39 -6.07
C LEU A 303 4.56 19.53 -7.31
N MET A 304 3.54 20.37 -7.23
CA MET A 304 2.61 20.59 -8.34
C MET A 304 3.32 21.16 -9.58
N SER A 305 4.22 22.12 -9.40
CA SER A 305 5.03 22.69 -10.49
C SER A 305 5.94 21.64 -11.10
N LYS A 306 6.58 20.82 -10.28
CA LYS A 306 7.42 19.71 -10.72
C LYS A 306 6.64 18.69 -11.56
N LEU A 307 5.46 18.27 -11.08
CA LEU A 307 4.60 17.33 -11.80
C LEU A 307 4.11 17.94 -13.12
N SER A 308 3.67 19.20 -13.13
CA SER A 308 3.19 19.88 -14.33
C SER A 308 4.29 20.09 -15.38
N ALA A 309 5.52 20.32 -14.97
CA ALA A 309 6.68 20.50 -15.85
C ALA A 309 7.33 19.19 -16.28
N SER A 310 6.96 18.07 -15.67
CA SER A 310 7.54 16.77 -15.97
C SER A 310 7.08 16.29 -17.35
N ASN A 311 8.01 15.61 -18.05
CA ASN A 311 7.71 14.86 -19.29
C ASN A 311 7.30 13.40 -18.99
N GLY A 312 7.02 13.08 -17.71
CA GLY A 312 6.68 11.74 -17.27
C GLY A 312 7.85 10.81 -16.97
N GLN A 313 9.06 11.14 -17.35
CA GLN A 313 10.21 10.25 -17.13
C GLN A 313 10.60 10.17 -15.65
N ILE A 314 10.64 8.95 -15.13
CA ILE A 314 11.12 8.64 -13.77
C ILE A 314 12.59 8.26 -13.87
N GLN A 315 13.47 9.07 -13.27
CA GLN A 315 14.93 8.89 -13.33
C GLN A 315 15.54 8.65 -11.95
#